data_8778ba3baceeb6037514c7312beb6e8f
#
_entry.id   8778ba3baceeb6037514c7312beb6e8f
#
_cell.length_a   1.000
_cell.length_b   1.000
_cell.length_c   1.000
_cell.angle_alpha   90.00
_cell.angle_beta   90.00
_cell.angle_gamma   90.00
#
_symmetry.space_group_name_H-M   'P 1'
#
loop_
_entity.id
_entity.type
_entity.pdbx_description
1 polymer ?
#
loop_
_entity_poly.entity_id
_entity_poly.type
_entity_poly.pdbx_seq_one_letter_code
_entity_poly.pdbx_strand_id
1 'polypeptide(L)'
;FRSGYPRNTVFFDRDAEKKIREELEITDKKIYAYMPTWRGTVDKVGVSKNDAYLMYYLCELDKRLTDDEIFYINIHPMAMHAKNTAEVSKLKHIKNFPAEYETYDFLNIADVLVTDYSSVFFDYACTRKKVVLFPYDKDEYLCDRGMYMDMDDLPFPQVFDLDALVDELRSEKNYDDEEFVKTYCTWDSSNATAQLCDRTILGIDTGLTVAP
;
A
#
# COMPACT_ATOMS: atom_id res chain seq x y z
N PHE A 1 -12.88 20.52 -7.98
CA PHE A 1 -12.73 21.03 -6.62
C PHE A 1 -11.46 20.50 -5.99
N ARG A 2 -10.82 21.28 -5.14
CA ARG A 2 -9.64 20.90 -4.35
C ARG A 2 -10.11 20.37 -3.00
N SER A 3 -10.51 19.11 -2.95
CA SER A 3 -11.13 18.49 -1.76
C SER A 3 -10.30 17.35 -1.15
N GLY A 4 -9.19 16.99 -1.75
CA GLY A 4 -8.52 15.72 -1.48
C GLY A 4 -9.26 14.51 -2.10
N TYR A 5 -8.70 13.33 -1.95
CA TYR A 5 -9.33 12.10 -2.42
C TYR A 5 -10.30 11.57 -1.38
N PRO A 6 -11.60 11.38 -1.70
CA PRO A 6 -12.59 10.85 -0.75
C PRO A 6 -12.15 9.52 -0.12
N ARG A 7 -11.54 8.62 -0.90
CA ARG A 7 -11.06 7.34 -0.41
C ARG A 7 -9.97 7.47 0.68
N ASN A 8 -9.20 8.57 0.68
CA ASN A 8 -8.13 8.79 1.64
C ASN A 8 -8.65 9.25 3.02
N THR A 9 -9.95 9.60 3.13
CA THR A 9 -10.57 9.98 4.40
C THR A 9 -10.36 8.94 5.50
N VAL A 10 -10.32 7.67 5.16
CA VAL A 10 -10.13 6.55 6.11
C VAL A 10 -8.79 6.61 6.84
N PHE A 11 -7.75 7.16 6.21
CA PHE A 11 -6.41 7.27 6.82
C PHE A 11 -6.34 8.27 7.99
N PHE A 12 -7.37 9.06 8.19
CA PHE A 12 -7.50 10.00 9.31
C PHE A 12 -8.39 9.45 10.44
N ASP A 13 -8.96 8.25 10.28
CA ASP A 13 -9.81 7.60 11.27
C ASP A 13 -9.00 6.68 12.18
N ARG A 14 -8.54 7.24 13.30
CA ARG A 14 -7.75 6.52 14.31
C ARG A 14 -8.58 5.53 15.12
N ASP A 15 -9.86 5.78 15.28
CA ASP A 15 -10.74 4.87 16.01
C ASP A 15 -11.01 3.60 15.17
N ALA A 16 -11.20 3.74 13.86
CA ALA A 16 -11.31 2.61 12.95
C ALA A 16 -10.00 1.78 12.92
N GLU A 17 -8.82 2.45 12.82
CA GLU A 17 -7.52 1.78 12.90
C GLU A 17 -7.40 0.93 14.17
N LYS A 18 -7.69 1.52 15.32
CA LYS A 18 -7.60 0.83 16.62
C LYS A 18 -8.56 -0.35 16.70
N LYS A 19 -9.82 -0.14 16.28
CA LYS A 19 -10.85 -1.17 16.29
C LYS A 19 -10.45 -2.39 15.46
N ILE A 20 -9.96 -2.19 14.24
CA ILE A 20 -9.53 -3.32 13.37
C ILE A 20 -8.36 -4.08 14.01
N ARG A 21 -7.39 -3.38 14.60
CA ARG A 21 -6.26 -4.02 15.30
C ARG A 21 -6.73 -4.83 16.52
N GLU A 22 -7.73 -4.36 17.26
CA GLU A 22 -8.33 -5.07 18.39
C GLU A 22 -9.12 -6.30 17.93
N GLU A 23 -9.96 -6.17 16.90
CA GLU A 23 -10.76 -7.27 16.33
C GLU A 23 -9.88 -8.43 15.80
N LEU A 24 -8.70 -8.11 15.27
CA LEU A 24 -7.76 -9.07 14.75
C LEU A 24 -6.73 -9.58 15.79
N GLU A 25 -6.78 -9.05 17.02
CA GLU A 25 -5.84 -9.39 18.11
C GLU A 25 -4.36 -9.12 17.74
N ILE A 26 -4.10 -7.98 17.04
CA ILE A 26 -2.77 -7.61 16.53
C ILE A 26 -2.30 -6.23 17.02
N THR A 27 -2.82 -5.76 18.16
CA THR A 27 -2.52 -4.43 18.72
C THR A 27 -1.03 -4.20 18.94
N ASP A 28 -0.31 -5.23 19.38
CA ASP A 28 1.11 -5.16 19.74
C ASP A 28 2.04 -5.59 18.59
N LYS A 29 1.48 -5.83 17.39
CA LYS A 29 2.26 -6.28 16.24
C LYS A 29 2.72 -5.11 15.37
N LYS A 30 3.89 -5.26 14.76
CA LYS A 30 4.34 -4.42 13.65
C LYS A 30 3.70 -4.92 12.37
N ILE A 31 2.97 -4.05 11.68
CA ILE A 31 2.17 -4.43 10.53
C ILE A 31 2.75 -3.82 9.27
N TYR A 32 3.10 -4.69 8.33
CA TYR A 32 3.53 -4.33 7.00
C TYR A 32 2.44 -4.66 5.99
N ALA A 33 2.10 -3.74 5.11
CA ALA A 33 1.16 -3.98 4.01
C ALA A 33 1.91 -3.98 2.68
N TYR A 34 1.85 -5.09 1.95
CA TYR A 34 2.45 -5.21 0.63
C TYR A 34 1.38 -5.17 -0.46
N MET A 35 1.46 -4.17 -1.30
CA MET A 35 0.54 -3.94 -2.40
C MET A 35 1.30 -3.87 -3.74
N PRO A 36 1.71 -5.02 -4.29
CA PRO A 36 2.44 -5.06 -5.55
C PRO A 36 1.56 -4.69 -6.74
N THR A 37 2.16 -4.07 -7.74
CA THR A 37 1.51 -3.84 -9.03
C THR A 37 1.31 -5.17 -9.75
N TRP A 38 0.15 -5.34 -10.38
CA TRP A 38 -0.13 -6.50 -11.20
C TRP A 38 0.78 -6.58 -12.44
N ARG A 39 1.38 -7.76 -12.67
CA ARG A 39 2.33 -8.04 -13.77
C ARG A 39 1.69 -8.72 -14.98
N GLY A 40 0.42 -9.10 -14.91
CA GLY A 40 -0.26 -9.81 -16.00
C GLY A 40 -0.66 -8.93 -17.17
N THR A 41 -0.93 -9.56 -18.32
CA THR A 41 -1.65 -8.95 -19.45
C THR A 41 -3.06 -9.51 -19.48
N VAL A 42 -4.05 -8.68 -19.87
CA VAL A 42 -5.47 -9.08 -19.90
C VAL A 42 -5.71 -10.30 -20.80
N ASP A 43 -4.86 -10.49 -21.80
CA ASP A 43 -4.99 -11.56 -22.81
C ASP A 43 -4.28 -12.88 -22.46
N LYS A 44 -3.50 -12.92 -21.38
CA LYS A 44 -2.77 -14.12 -20.96
C LYS A 44 -3.13 -14.51 -19.53
N VAL A 45 -4.20 -15.31 -19.42
CA VAL A 45 -4.54 -16.00 -18.17
C VAL A 45 -3.64 -17.23 -18.06
N GLY A 46 -2.59 -17.13 -17.26
CA GLY A 46 -1.67 -18.24 -16.99
C GLY A 46 -0.75 -17.90 -15.82
N VAL A 47 -0.20 -18.93 -15.15
CA VAL A 47 0.82 -18.73 -14.11
C VAL A 47 2.03 -18.07 -14.78
N SER A 48 2.23 -16.79 -14.48
CA SER A 48 3.39 -16.06 -15.00
C SER A 48 4.66 -16.52 -14.25
N LYS A 49 5.82 -16.36 -14.88
CA LYS A 49 7.09 -16.56 -14.16
C LYS A 49 7.13 -15.70 -12.90
N ASN A 50 6.52 -14.53 -12.94
CA ASN A 50 6.46 -13.57 -11.83
C ASN A 50 5.66 -14.09 -10.61
N ASP A 51 4.64 -14.94 -10.82
CA ASP A 51 3.90 -15.54 -9.70
C ASP A 51 4.77 -16.54 -8.91
N ALA A 52 5.61 -17.30 -9.61
CA ALA A 52 6.54 -18.23 -8.98
C ALA A 52 7.65 -17.48 -8.21
N TYR A 53 8.13 -16.36 -8.74
CA TYR A 53 9.10 -15.50 -8.08
C TYR A 53 8.48 -14.85 -6.83
N LEU A 54 7.26 -14.32 -6.93
CA LEU A 54 6.56 -13.72 -5.79
C LEU A 54 6.42 -14.74 -4.65
N MET A 55 5.96 -15.96 -4.95
CA MET A 55 5.81 -17.00 -3.91
C MET A 55 7.15 -17.39 -3.29
N TYR A 56 8.21 -17.47 -4.08
CA TYR A 56 9.55 -17.68 -3.54
C TYR A 56 9.97 -16.57 -2.58
N TYR A 57 9.78 -15.30 -2.97
CA TYR A 57 10.08 -14.15 -2.11
C TYR A 57 9.26 -14.17 -0.81
N LEU A 58 7.98 -14.50 -0.88
CA LEU A 58 7.14 -14.59 0.31
C LEU A 58 7.59 -15.70 1.26
N CYS A 59 7.92 -16.88 0.74
CA CYS A 59 8.45 -17.98 1.56
C CYS A 59 9.79 -17.64 2.23
N GLU A 60 10.66 -16.95 1.53
CA GLU A 60 11.96 -16.52 2.07
C GLU A 60 11.82 -15.34 3.05
N LEU A 61 10.88 -14.44 2.81
CA LEU A 61 10.55 -13.34 3.72
C LEU A 61 9.96 -13.88 5.03
N ASP A 62 9.03 -14.84 4.96
CA ASP A 62 8.39 -15.45 6.14
C ASP A 62 9.41 -16.02 7.15
N LYS A 63 10.53 -16.58 6.64
CA LYS A 63 11.62 -17.11 7.48
C LYS A 63 12.42 -16.01 8.20
N ARG A 64 12.37 -14.78 7.71
CA ARG A 64 13.11 -13.64 8.25
C ARG A 64 12.30 -12.80 9.23
N LEU A 65 10.96 -12.88 9.16
CA LEU A 65 10.07 -12.17 10.07
C LEU A 65 10.03 -12.82 11.45
N THR A 66 9.74 -12.02 12.46
CA THR A 66 9.61 -12.43 13.85
C THR A 66 8.14 -12.56 14.26
N ASP A 67 7.89 -13.15 15.44
CA ASP A 67 6.52 -13.30 15.95
C ASP A 67 5.81 -11.96 16.25
N ASP A 68 6.56 -10.88 16.37
CA ASP A 68 6.02 -9.53 16.58
C ASP A 68 5.70 -8.79 15.27
N GLU A 69 5.95 -9.42 14.14
CA GLU A 69 5.77 -8.84 12.80
C GLU A 69 4.71 -9.60 12.02
N ILE A 70 3.85 -8.86 11.31
CA ILE A 70 2.89 -9.43 10.36
C ILE A 70 3.01 -8.70 9.03
N PHE A 71 3.15 -9.47 7.95
CA PHE A 71 3.23 -8.97 6.60
C PHE A 71 1.97 -9.34 5.83
N TYR A 72 1.09 -8.37 5.67
CA TYR A 72 -0.14 -8.55 4.90
C TYR A 72 0.10 -8.26 3.42
N ILE A 73 -0.38 -9.15 2.56
CA ILE A 73 -0.27 -8.99 1.11
C ILE A 73 -1.65 -8.80 0.48
N ASN A 74 -1.77 -7.74 -0.34
CA ASN A 74 -2.94 -7.51 -1.18
C ASN A 74 -2.56 -7.73 -2.64
N ILE A 75 -2.79 -8.94 -3.13
CA ILE A 75 -2.57 -9.27 -4.54
C ILE A 75 -3.85 -8.96 -5.32
N HIS A 76 -3.70 -8.26 -6.45
CA HIS A 76 -4.84 -7.96 -7.32
C HIS A 76 -5.62 -9.24 -7.65
N PRO A 77 -6.97 -9.24 -7.57
CA PRO A 77 -7.79 -10.45 -7.77
C PRO A 77 -7.51 -11.19 -9.09
N MET A 78 -7.14 -10.47 -10.16
CA MET A 78 -6.77 -11.08 -11.44
C MET A 78 -5.40 -11.79 -11.43
N ALA A 79 -4.54 -11.49 -10.45
CA ALA A 79 -3.25 -12.15 -10.26
C ALA A 79 -3.34 -13.32 -9.26
N MET A 80 -4.46 -13.41 -8.55
CA MET A 80 -4.66 -14.40 -7.49
C MET A 80 -5.20 -15.70 -8.06
N HIS A 81 -4.31 -16.61 -8.43
CA HIS A 81 -4.75 -17.99 -8.60
C HIS A 81 -5.06 -18.59 -7.23
N ALA A 82 -6.17 -19.35 -7.13
CA ALA A 82 -6.59 -20.01 -5.88
C ALA A 82 -5.46 -20.83 -5.21
N LYS A 83 -4.50 -21.32 -6.00
CA LYS A 83 -3.31 -22.02 -5.51
C LYS A 83 -2.39 -21.10 -4.69
N ASN A 84 -2.16 -19.87 -5.13
CA ASN A 84 -1.26 -18.94 -4.43
C ASN A 84 -1.85 -18.48 -3.10
N THR A 85 -3.17 -18.25 -3.05
CA THR A 85 -3.89 -17.94 -1.80
C THR A 85 -3.74 -19.07 -0.79
N ALA A 86 -3.89 -20.33 -1.22
CA ALA A 86 -3.73 -21.49 -0.37
C ALA A 86 -2.28 -21.71 0.09
N GLU A 87 -1.29 -21.29 -0.68
CA GLU A 87 0.12 -21.35 -0.27
C GLU A 87 0.44 -20.25 0.75
N VAL A 88 -0.03 -19.01 0.56
CA VAL A 88 0.13 -17.91 1.53
C VAL A 88 -0.47 -18.27 2.87
N SER A 89 -1.61 -18.95 2.92
CA SER A 89 -2.27 -19.37 4.18
C SER A 89 -1.44 -20.36 5.03
N LYS A 90 -0.40 -20.96 4.46
CA LYS A 90 0.52 -21.85 5.19
C LYS A 90 1.69 -21.12 5.84
N LEU A 91 1.91 -19.86 5.50
CA LEU A 91 2.97 -19.04 6.05
C LEU A 91 2.60 -18.56 7.46
N LYS A 92 3.61 -18.38 8.30
CA LYS A 92 3.42 -18.05 9.71
C LYS A 92 3.13 -16.56 9.91
N HIS A 93 3.94 -15.72 9.30
CA HIS A 93 3.94 -14.27 9.52
C HIS A 93 3.34 -13.50 8.32
N ILE A 94 3.13 -14.17 7.19
CA ILE A 94 2.56 -13.56 5.99
C ILE A 94 1.10 -13.99 5.85
N LYS A 95 0.22 -13.02 5.62
CA LYS A 95 -1.23 -13.23 5.50
C LYS A 95 -1.79 -12.45 4.33
N ASN A 96 -2.89 -12.91 3.75
CA ASN A 96 -3.65 -12.09 2.81
C ASN A 96 -4.42 -11.00 3.57
N PHE A 97 -4.72 -9.88 2.92
CA PHE A 97 -5.70 -8.94 3.43
C PHE A 97 -7.00 -9.67 3.68
N PRO A 98 -7.62 -9.50 4.86
CA PRO A 98 -8.88 -10.14 5.17
C PRO A 98 -9.99 -9.61 4.25
N ALA A 99 -10.81 -10.52 3.70
CA ALA A 99 -11.83 -10.18 2.71
C ALA A 99 -13.03 -9.41 3.30
N GLU A 100 -13.18 -9.41 4.61
CA GLU A 100 -14.23 -8.71 5.36
C GLU A 100 -14.01 -7.20 5.48
N TYR A 101 -12.81 -6.70 5.18
CA TYR A 101 -12.49 -5.27 5.21
C TYR A 101 -12.29 -4.72 3.81
N GLU A 102 -12.72 -3.47 3.61
CA GLU A 102 -12.33 -2.72 2.42
C GLU A 102 -10.81 -2.47 2.43
N THR A 103 -10.20 -2.48 1.24
CA THR A 103 -8.74 -2.42 1.09
C THR A 103 -8.10 -1.25 1.82
N TYR A 104 -8.70 -0.05 1.74
CA TYR A 104 -8.13 1.16 2.33
C TYR A 104 -8.38 1.25 3.83
N ASP A 105 -9.53 0.75 4.32
CA ASP A 105 -9.79 0.63 5.76
C ASP A 105 -8.76 -0.29 6.40
N PHE A 106 -8.45 -1.41 5.74
CA PHE A 106 -7.43 -2.33 6.21
C PHE A 106 -6.01 -1.76 6.06
N LEU A 107 -5.72 -1.06 4.96
CA LEU A 107 -4.41 -0.42 4.76
C LEU A 107 -4.11 0.64 5.83
N ASN A 108 -5.15 1.28 6.41
CA ASN A 108 -4.99 2.25 7.49
C ASN A 108 -4.28 1.68 8.72
N ILE A 109 -4.45 0.37 9.01
CA ILE A 109 -3.79 -0.27 10.15
C ILE A 109 -2.30 -0.54 9.96
N ALA A 110 -1.78 -0.47 8.73
CA ALA A 110 -0.38 -0.73 8.46
C ALA A 110 0.54 0.34 9.07
N ASP A 111 1.69 -0.10 9.57
CA ASP A 111 2.77 0.80 10.03
C ASP A 111 3.70 1.18 8.88
N VAL A 112 3.83 0.28 7.89
CA VAL A 112 4.66 0.48 6.70
C VAL A 112 3.91 -0.04 5.48
N LEU A 113 3.86 0.76 4.43
CA LEU A 113 3.47 0.32 3.09
C LEU A 113 4.70 -0.15 2.34
N VAL A 114 4.66 -1.37 1.83
CA VAL A 114 5.59 -1.87 0.81
C VAL A 114 4.86 -1.92 -0.52
N THR A 115 5.43 -1.34 -1.54
CA THR A 115 4.86 -1.36 -2.89
C THR A 115 5.98 -1.27 -3.92
N ASP A 116 5.63 -1.13 -5.19
CA ASP A 116 6.59 -1.02 -6.28
C ASP A 116 6.23 0.14 -7.21
N TYR A 117 5.52 -0.10 -8.30
CA TYR A 117 5.13 0.92 -9.30
C TYR A 117 3.67 1.38 -9.12
N SER A 118 3.01 0.95 -8.05
CA SER A 118 1.60 1.25 -7.78
C SER A 118 1.42 2.68 -7.27
N SER A 119 0.42 3.36 -7.79
CA SER A 119 0.04 4.71 -7.32
C SER A 119 -0.45 4.76 -5.87
N VAL A 120 -0.58 3.63 -5.18
CA VAL A 120 -1.03 3.58 -3.78
C VAL A 120 -0.13 4.36 -2.83
N PHE A 121 1.15 4.53 -3.17
CA PHE A 121 2.05 5.34 -2.34
C PHE A 121 1.67 6.83 -2.31
N PHE A 122 1.02 7.38 -3.35
CA PHE A 122 0.47 8.72 -3.32
C PHE A 122 -0.64 8.86 -2.28
N ASP A 123 -1.52 7.86 -2.24
CA ASP A 123 -2.64 7.86 -1.29
C ASP A 123 -2.14 7.65 0.15
N TYR A 124 -1.25 6.67 0.35
CA TYR A 124 -0.77 6.33 1.69
C TYR A 124 0.16 7.39 2.31
N ALA A 125 0.85 8.18 1.48
CA ALA A 125 1.77 9.23 1.95
C ALA A 125 1.09 10.28 2.85
N CYS A 126 -0.23 10.51 2.70
CA CYS A 126 -0.97 11.43 3.57
C CYS A 126 -0.97 10.99 5.05
N THR A 127 -0.73 9.71 5.33
CA THR A 127 -0.61 9.17 6.70
C THR A 127 0.68 9.60 7.39
N ARG A 128 1.69 10.03 6.65
CA ARG A 128 3.07 10.27 7.10
C ARG A 128 3.77 9.02 7.66
N LYS A 129 3.14 7.85 7.57
CA LYS A 129 3.74 6.55 7.88
C LYS A 129 4.79 6.19 6.82
N LYS A 130 5.59 5.18 7.11
CA LYS A 130 6.69 4.77 6.24
C LYS A 130 6.21 4.10 4.96
N VAL A 131 6.83 4.45 3.84
CA VAL A 131 6.68 3.79 2.54
C VAL A 131 8.03 3.23 2.13
N VAL A 132 8.07 2.00 1.63
CA VAL A 132 9.25 1.34 1.07
C VAL A 132 8.91 0.85 -0.33
N LEU A 133 9.74 1.19 -1.30
CA LEU A 133 9.60 0.70 -2.66
C LEU A 133 10.45 -0.56 -2.83
N PHE A 134 9.81 -1.64 -3.33
CA PHE A 134 10.45 -2.93 -3.58
C PHE A 134 10.34 -3.32 -5.07
N PRO A 135 11.03 -2.59 -5.96
CA PRO A 135 10.98 -2.80 -7.39
C PRO A 135 12.02 -3.85 -7.84
N TYR A 136 11.91 -5.09 -7.37
CA TYR A 136 12.88 -6.18 -7.62
C TYR A 136 13.04 -6.55 -9.10
N ASP A 137 12.13 -6.10 -9.97
CA ASP A 137 12.10 -6.31 -11.41
C ASP A 137 12.12 -4.99 -12.21
N LYS A 138 12.79 -3.94 -11.65
CA LYS A 138 12.75 -2.54 -12.16
C LYS A 138 13.03 -2.46 -13.68
N ASP A 139 14.09 -3.10 -14.15
CA ASP A 139 14.49 -2.99 -15.56
C ASP A 139 13.47 -3.64 -16.50
N GLU A 140 12.94 -4.82 -16.11
CA GLU A 140 11.92 -5.53 -16.88
C GLU A 140 10.62 -4.73 -16.95
N TYR A 141 10.16 -4.21 -15.80
CA TYR A 141 8.93 -3.45 -15.72
C TYR A 141 9.00 -2.13 -16.52
N LEU A 142 10.08 -1.38 -16.39
CA LEU A 142 10.26 -0.12 -17.11
C LEU A 142 10.36 -0.32 -18.62
N CYS A 143 10.96 -1.43 -19.06
CA CYS A 143 11.03 -1.78 -20.48
C CYS A 143 9.65 -2.15 -21.06
N ASP A 144 8.80 -2.84 -20.29
CA ASP A 144 7.49 -3.35 -20.74
C ASP A 144 6.38 -2.29 -20.63
N ARG A 145 6.37 -1.50 -19.56
CA ARG A 145 5.24 -0.59 -19.23
C ARG A 145 5.62 0.88 -19.06
N GLY A 146 6.82 1.16 -18.58
CA GLY A 146 7.26 2.49 -18.22
C GLY A 146 6.57 3.06 -16.98
N MET A 147 6.97 4.26 -16.59
CA MET A 147 6.35 5.08 -15.54
C MET A 147 6.22 6.53 -16.00
N TYR A 148 5.25 7.25 -15.43
CA TYR A 148 5.06 8.68 -15.71
C TYR A 148 6.10 9.58 -15.04
N MET A 149 6.77 9.09 -14.00
CA MET A 149 7.81 9.79 -13.27
C MET A 149 8.98 8.85 -13.01
N ASP A 150 10.16 9.42 -12.84
CA ASP A 150 11.33 8.62 -12.46
C ASP A 150 11.16 8.16 -11.00
N MET A 151 11.41 6.89 -10.76
CA MET A 151 11.40 6.35 -9.39
C MET A 151 12.49 6.98 -8.52
N ASP A 152 13.58 7.43 -9.12
CA ASP A 152 14.69 8.05 -8.41
C ASP A 152 14.35 9.49 -7.94
N ASP A 153 13.27 10.08 -8.47
CA ASP A 153 12.71 11.36 -7.99
C ASP A 153 11.77 11.20 -6.79
N LEU A 154 11.40 9.94 -6.43
CA LEU A 154 10.54 9.67 -5.29
C LEU A 154 11.34 9.73 -3.97
N PRO A 155 10.76 10.28 -2.88
CA PRO A 155 11.47 10.40 -1.62
C PRO A 155 11.62 9.07 -0.87
N PHE A 156 10.95 8.02 -1.33
CA PHE A 156 10.84 6.74 -0.64
C PHE A 156 12.06 5.85 -0.90
N PRO A 157 12.59 5.14 0.12
CA PRO A 157 13.69 4.21 -0.06
C PRO A 157 13.32 3.10 -1.04
N GLN A 158 14.25 2.79 -1.95
CA GLN A 158 14.15 1.70 -2.90
C GLN A 158 15.07 0.57 -2.46
N VAL A 159 14.52 -0.63 -2.34
CA VAL A 159 15.25 -1.85 -1.98
C VAL A 159 14.98 -2.94 -3.03
N PHE A 160 16.00 -3.73 -3.35
CA PHE A 160 15.96 -4.63 -4.52
C PHE A 160 16.10 -6.10 -4.13
N ASP A 161 16.42 -6.40 -2.89
CA ASP A 161 16.53 -7.76 -2.36
C ASP A 161 15.86 -7.87 -0.98
N LEU A 162 15.69 -9.12 -0.51
CA LEU A 162 14.96 -9.39 0.74
C LEU A 162 15.70 -8.96 2.00
N ASP A 163 17.03 -9.02 2.01
CA ASP A 163 17.80 -8.67 3.19
C ASP A 163 17.74 -7.15 3.38
N ALA A 164 17.92 -6.38 2.31
CA ALA A 164 17.71 -4.93 2.31
C ALA A 164 16.25 -4.54 2.65
N LEU A 165 15.26 -5.33 2.17
CA LEU A 165 13.87 -5.10 2.52
C LEU A 165 13.64 -5.26 4.02
N VAL A 166 14.10 -6.35 4.63
CA VAL A 166 13.91 -6.61 6.06
C VAL A 166 14.60 -5.56 6.92
N ASP A 167 15.82 -5.17 6.55
CA ASP A 167 16.56 -4.12 7.24
C ASP A 167 15.81 -2.78 7.16
N GLU A 168 15.30 -2.46 5.97
CA GLU A 168 14.54 -1.22 5.77
C GLU A 168 13.19 -1.26 6.50
N LEU A 169 12.47 -2.39 6.54
CA LEU A 169 11.22 -2.53 7.30
C LEU A 169 11.38 -2.24 8.80
N ARG A 170 12.53 -2.63 9.37
CA ARG A 170 12.85 -2.49 10.80
C ARG A 170 13.48 -1.15 11.15
N SER A 171 14.07 -0.47 10.18
CA SER A 171 14.65 0.85 10.41
C SER A 171 13.56 1.88 10.70
N GLU A 172 13.93 2.94 11.41
CA GLU A 172 13.05 4.11 11.54
C GLU A 172 12.92 4.83 10.19
N LYS A 173 11.85 5.63 10.05
CA LYS A 173 11.69 6.47 8.86
C LYS A 173 12.81 7.51 8.84
N ASN A 174 13.72 7.39 7.86
CA ASN A 174 14.94 8.19 7.75
C ASN A 174 15.02 9.05 6.46
N TYR A 175 13.88 9.27 5.79
CA TYR A 175 13.77 10.10 4.60
C TYR A 175 12.78 11.25 4.80
N ASP A 176 12.98 12.31 4.04
CA ASP A 176 12.12 13.49 4.02
C ASP A 176 11.13 13.38 2.85
N ASP A 177 9.83 13.34 3.17
CA ASP A 177 8.74 13.35 2.21
C ASP A 177 7.87 14.62 2.29
N GLU A 178 8.36 15.68 2.93
CA GLU A 178 7.57 16.88 3.17
C GLU A 178 7.10 17.53 1.86
N GLU A 179 8.00 17.71 0.91
CA GLU A 179 7.65 18.32 -0.38
C GLU A 179 6.71 17.42 -1.20
N PHE A 180 6.88 16.10 -1.12
CA PHE A 180 5.99 15.14 -1.77
C PHE A 180 4.57 15.25 -1.20
N VAL A 181 4.43 15.20 0.13
CA VAL A 181 3.14 15.30 0.80
C VAL A 181 2.49 16.66 0.55
N LYS A 182 3.25 17.74 0.56
CA LYS A 182 2.77 19.09 0.23
C LYS A 182 2.28 19.18 -1.21
N THR A 183 2.89 18.47 -2.14
CA THR A 183 2.51 18.48 -3.55
C THR A 183 1.27 17.63 -3.82
N TYR A 184 1.23 16.40 -3.28
CA TYR A 184 0.24 15.40 -3.66
C TYR A 184 -0.87 15.17 -2.63
N CYS A 185 -0.65 15.47 -1.34
CA CYS A 185 -1.60 15.20 -0.27
C CYS A 185 -2.18 16.45 0.40
N THR A 186 -1.91 17.66 -0.13
CA THR A 186 -2.27 18.94 0.48
C THR A 186 -3.74 19.04 0.88
N TRP A 187 -4.61 18.43 0.12
CA TRP A 187 -6.07 18.55 0.28
C TRP A 187 -6.68 17.35 1.00
N ASP A 188 -5.90 16.30 1.27
CA ASP A 188 -6.38 15.12 1.98
C ASP A 188 -6.68 15.46 3.45
N SER A 189 -7.85 15.04 3.90
CA SER A 189 -8.31 15.32 5.27
C SER A 189 -9.43 14.37 5.69
N SER A 190 -9.72 14.31 6.98
CA SER A 190 -10.87 13.58 7.54
C SER A 190 -12.22 14.05 7.00
N ASN A 191 -12.29 15.26 6.46
CA ASN A 191 -13.53 15.90 5.98
C ASN A 191 -13.66 15.89 4.46
N ALA A 192 -12.68 15.38 3.69
CA ALA A 192 -12.66 15.47 2.25
C ALA A 192 -13.93 14.90 1.60
N THR A 193 -14.36 13.71 2.03
CA THR A 193 -15.60 13.08 1.53
C THR A 193 -16.83 13.91 1.83
N ALA A 194 -16.99 14.35 3.10
CA ALA A 194 -18.15 15.13 3.53
C ALA A 194 -18.24 16.46 2.76
N GLN A 195 -17.14 17.20 2.67
CA GLN A 195 -17.08 18.47 1.95
C GLN A 195 -17.42 18.32 0.47
N LEU A 196 -16.94 17.25 -0.18
CA LEU A 196 -17.25 16.99 -1.57
C LEU A 196 -18.73 16.64 -1.77
N CYS A 197 -19.30 15.79 -0.92
CA CYS A 197 -20.72 15.44 -0.96
C CYS A 197 -21.61 16.65 -0.71
N ASP A 198 -21.32 17.44 0.32
CA ASP A 198 -22.07 18.67 0.63
C ASP A 198 -22.08 19.62 -0.57
N ARG A 199 -20.92 19.83 -1.18
CA ARG A 199 -20.78 20.72 -2.33
C ARG A 199 -21.46 20.21 -3.59
N THR A 200 -21.30 18.91 -3.91
CA THR A 200 -21.73 18.35 -5.20
C THR A 200 -23.15 17.81 -5.21
N ILE A 201 -23.61 17.30 -4.06
CA ILE A 201 -24.93 16.68 -3.92
C ILE A 201 -25.94 17.64 -3.29
N LEU A 202 -25.55 18.29 -2.19
CA LEU A 202 -26.47 19.14 -1.44
C LEU A 202 -26.42 20.62 -1.84
N GLY A 203 -25.44 21.03 -2.68
CA GLY A 203 -25.27 22.41 -3.12
C GLY A 203 -24.84 23.38 -2.00
N ILE A 204 -24.34 22.85 -0.89
CA ILE A 204 -23.88 23.65 0.26
C ILE A 204 -22.50 24.24 -0.09
N ASP A 205 -22.31 25.52 0.20
CA ASP A 205 -21.00 26.15 0.02
C ASP A 205 -20.06 25.72 1.15
N THR A 206 -19.09 24.87 0.82
CA THR A 206 -18.09 24.33 1.73
C THR A 206 -16.75 25.08 1.68
N GLY A 207 -16.68 26.18 0.91
CA GLY A 207 -15.44 26.91 0.72
C GLY A 207 -14.40 26.20 -0.18
N LEU A 208 -14.75 25.07 -0.78
CA LEU A 208 -13.86 24.35 -1.71
C LEU A 208 -13.57 25.22 -2.94
N THR A 209 -12.30 25.40 -3.23
CA THR A 209 -11.85 26.13 -4.42
C THR A 209 -11.92 25.24 -5.66
N VAL A 210 -12.19 25.84 -6.80
CA VAL A 210 -12.07 25.19 -8.11
C VAL A 210 -10.61 25.29 -8.54
N ALA A 211 -10.04 24.20 -9.04
CA ALA A 211 -8.73 24.26 -9.67
C ALA A 211 -8.82 25.16 -10.93
N PRO A 212 -7.79 25.94 -11.22
CA PRO A 212 -7.74 26.78 -12.42
C PRO A 212 -7.75 25.91 -13.70
#